data_d28cceed6335d56c55a552f92045743c
#
_entry.id   d28cceed6335d56c55a552f92045743c
#
_cell.length_a   1.000
_cell.length_b   1.000
_cell.length_c   1.000
_cell.angle_alpha   90.00
_cell.angle_beta   90.00
_cell.angle_gamma   90.00
#
_symmetry.space_group_name_H-M   'P 1'
#
loop_
_entity.id
_entity.type
_entity.pdbx_description
1 polymer ?
#
loop_
_entity_poly.entity_id
_entity_poly.type
_entity_poly.pdbx_seq_one_letter_code
_entity_poly.pdbx_strand_id
1 'polypeptide(L)'
;EFDEHHQIIRETSNTGVVTQIDRDEYGTITRVDYGDGTEMVVTPGAWSEPAQVTSRDGLTTEYEVDAAGMVTSITDPLGVVTRFEYDWRATGIVPKATITPSGLVRSMECDNAGRPVASTDPAGRRSSVTRDVRGLVTEVIDPVGNVTTIEYSPEGWVTRVVNPDGSWRSGTYDGEGNLTQTMNETGATTTTRYTVFDKVSSVTLPNG
;
A
#
# COMPACT_ATOMS: atom_id res chain seq x y z
N GLU A 1 31.99 7.44 -2.84
CA GLU A 1 32.72 7.16 -1.60
C GLU A 1 31.75 6.58 -0.58
N PHE A 2 32.28 5.75 0.30
CA PHE A 2 31.50 5.05 1.33
C PHE A 2 32.13 5.29 2.69
N ASP A 3 31.34 5.25 3.75
CA ASP A 3 31.79 5.26 5.13
C ASP A 3 32.28 3.86 5.57
N GLU A 4 32.67 3.73 6.85
CA GLU A 4 33.12 2.47 7.45
C GLU A 4 32.03 1.39 7.53
N HIS A 5 30.75 1.76 7.40
CA HIS A 5 29.58 0.87 7.36
C HIS A 5 29.13 0.55 5.93
N HIS A 6 29.93 0.90 4.90
CA HIS A 6 29.63 0.72 3.48
C HIS A 6 28.39 1.49 3.00
N GLN A 7 28.04 2.60 3.65
CA GLN A 7 26.97 3.50 3.22
C GLN A 7 27.53 4.62 2.36
N ILE A 8 26.80 5.01 1.32
CA ILE A 8 27.22 6.10 0.42
C ILE A 8 27.21 7.42 1.20
N ILE A 9 28.36 8.11 1.22
CA ILE A 9 28.52 9.46 1.79
C ILE A 9 28.79 10.51 0.70
N ARG A 10 29.24 10.06 -0.48
CA ARG A 10 29.51 10.96 -1.60
C ARG A 10 29.33 10.25 -2.92
N GLU A 11 28.62 10.89 -3.85
CA GLU A 11 28.43 10.45 -5.21
C GLU A 11 28.84 11.57 -6.20
N THR A 12 29.48 11.21 -7.31
CA THR A 12 29.81 12.16 -8.38
C THR A 12 29.12 11.71 -9.65
N SER A 13 28.30 12.58 -10.22
CA SER A 13 27.60 12.33 -11.48
C SER A 13 28.57 12.32 -12.67
N ASN A 14 28.12 11.83 -13.81
CA ASN A 14 28.85 11.89 -15.08
C ASN A 14 29.11 13.34 -15.58
N THR A 15 28.37 14.31 -15.05
CA THR A 15 28.53 15.76 -15.32
C THR A 15 29.45 16.46 -14.32
N GLY A 16 30.01 15.72 -13.36
CA GLY A 16 30.91 16.24 -12.34
C GLY A 16 30.23 16.88 -11.13
N VAL A 17 28.90 16.84 -11.04
CA VAL A 17 28.14 17.31 -9.84
C VAL A 17 28.38 16.32 -8.71
N VAL A 18 28.76 16.84 -7.55
CA VAL A 18 29.04 16.05 -6.35
C VAL A 18 27.87 16.18 -5.37
N THR A 19 27.22 15.07 -5.06
CA THR A 19 26.24 14.97 -3.97
C THR A 19 26.94 14.45 -2.72
N GLN A 20 26.76 15.14 -1.59
CA GLN A 20 27.25 14.73 -0.27
C GLN A 20 26.09 14.33 0.62
N ILE A 21 26.28 13.26 1.43
CA ILE A 21 25.26 12.73 2.34
C ILE A 21 25.87 12.64 3.73
N ASP A 22 25.33 13.41 4.66
CA ASP A 22 25.68 13.36 6.07
C ASP A 22 24.72 12.45 6.82
N ARG A 23 25.23 11.74 7.82
CA ARG A 23 24.45 10.81 8.65
C ARG A 23 24.77 11.03 10.13
N ASP A 24 23.83 10.63 10.98
CA ASP A 24 24.06 10.56 12.42
C ASP A 24 24.82 9.28 12.81
N GLU A 25 25.06 9.10 14.10
CA GLU A 25 25.74 7.93 14.67
C GLU A 25 24.97 6.60 14.46
N TYR A 26 23.68 6.66 14.09
CA TYR A 26 22.83 5.49 13.82
C TYR A 26 22.72 5.21 12.31
N GLY A 27 23.37 6.03 11.45
CA GLY A 27 23.34 5.90 10.01
C GLY A 27 22.13 6.58 9.33
N THR A 28 21.29 7.31 10.08
CA THR A 28 20.18 8.06 9.54
C THR A 28 20.67 9.28 8.77
N ILE A 29 20.14 9.52 7.57
CA ILE A 29 20.49 10.70 6.76
C ILE A 29 20.02 11.96 7.50
N THR A 30 20.95 12.89 7.75
CA THR A 30 20.65 14.19 8.36
C THR A 30 20.76 15.34 7.37
N ARG A 31 21.54 15.16 6.27
CA ARG A 31 21.67 16.16 5.22
C ARG A 31 22.05 15.53 3.90
N VAL A 32 21.53 16.07 2.82
CA VAL A 32 21.96 15.80 1.45
C VAL A 32 22.27 17.13 0.76
N ASP A 33 23.53 17.38 0.45
CA ASP A 33 23.97 18.50 -0.38
C ASP A 33 24.07 18.04 -1.83
N TYR A 34 23.28 18.66 -2.71
CA TYR A 34 23.19 18.26 -4.12
C TYR A 34 24.31 18.86 -5.00
N GLY A 35 25.21 19.64 -4.41
CA GLY A 35 26.36 20.22 -5.13
C GLY A 35 26.03 21.34 -6.11
N ASP A 36 24.81 21.80 -6.13
CA ASP A 36 24.31 22.91 -6.97
C ASP A 36 23.86 24.12 -6.13
N GLY A 37 24.17 24.10 -4.84
CA GLY A 37 23.79 25.12 -3.86
C GLY A 37 22.44 24.85 -3.20
N THR A 38 21.82 23.72 -3.48
CA THR A 38 20.60 23.28 -2.79
C THR A 38 20.87 22.08 -1.89
N GLU A 39 20.10 21.96 -0.81
CA GLU A 39 20.26 20.86 0.14
C GLU A 39 18.89 20.37 0.65
N MET A 40 18.86 19.15 1.13
CA MET A 40 17.79 18.59 1.96
C MET A 40 18.36 18.41 3.37
N VAL A 41 17.62 18.85 4.39
CA VAL A 41 18.00 18.68 5.80
C VAL A 41 16.93 17.87 6.51
N VAL A 42 17.37 16.85 7.24
CA VAL A 42 16.51 16.01 8.10
C VAL A 42 16.94 16.24 9.54
N THR A 43 16.03 16.72 10.36
CA THR A 43 16.23 16.77 11.82
C THR A 43 15.65 15.48 12.40
N PRO A 44 16.49 14.61 13.00
CA PRO A 44 16.01 13.38 13.62
C PRO A 44 15.14 13.66 14.83
N GLY A 45 14.12 12.84 15.06
CA GLY A 45 13.35 12.78 16.29
C GLY A 45 13.99 11.84 17.32
N ALA A 46 13.23 11.53 18.37
CA ALA A 46 13.73 10.75 19.52
C ALA A 46 14.02 9.26 19.18
N TRP A 47 13.46 8.73 18.09
CA TRP A 47 13.53 7.30 17.72
C TRP A 47 14.11 7.10 16.32
N SER A 48 14.94 8.04 15.83
CA SER A 48 15.49 8.08 14.47
C SER A 48 14.47 8.34 13.34
N GLU A 49 13.19 8.53 13.66
CA GLU A 49 12.24 9.08 12.68
C GLU A 49 12.55 10.58 12.48
N PRO A 50 12.25 11.12 11.30
CA PRO A 50 12.40 12.56 11.09
C PRO A 50 11.41 13.33 11.95
N ALA A 51 11.89 14.28 12.77
CA ALA A 51 11.03 15.29 13.40
C ALA A 51 10.70 16.41 12.41
N GLN A 52 11.64 16.70 11.50
CA GLN A 52 11.49 17.73 10.48
C GLN A 52 12.30 17.37 9.24
N VAL A 53 11.74 17.64 8.07
CA VAL A 53 12.43 17.52 6.79
C VAL A 53 12.29 18.83 6.03
N THR A 54 13.41 19.48 5.74
CA THR A 54 13.47 20.61 4.81
C THR A 54 13.90 20.07 3.45
N SER A 55 13.03 20.19 2.46
CA SER A 55 13.26 19.73 1.10
C SER A 55 14.25 20.67 0.35
N ARG A 56 14.69 20.20 -0.81
CA ARG A 56 15.64 20.90 -1.68
C ARG A 56 15.23 22.34 -2.07
N ASP A 57 13.95 22.61 -2.15
CA ASP A 57 13.37 23.94 -2.43
C ASP A 57 13.16 24.79 -1.16
N GLY A 58 13.67 24.33 -0.01
CA GLY A 58 13.60 25.03 1.27
C GLY A 58 12.26 24.89 1.98
N LEU A 59 11.37 24.06 1.49
CA LEU A 59 10.06 23.82 2.13
C LEU A 59 10.20 22.81 3.26
N THR A 60 9.62 23.11 4.41
CA THR A 60 9.75 22.30 5.61
C THR A 60 8.46 21.56 5.94
N THR A 61 8.57 20.26 6.18
CA THR A 61 7.51 19.39 6.71
C THR A 61 7.90 18.95 8.12
N GLU A 62 6.97 19.03 9.05
CA GLU A 62 7.17 18.61 10.45
C GLU A 62 6.40 17.33 10.75
N TYR A 63 6.95 16.50 11.63
CA TYR A 63 6.37 15.21 12.03
C TYR A 63 6.31 15.14 13.56
N GLU A 64 5.17 14.72 14.08
CA GLU A 64 5.05 14.34 15.49
C GLU A 64 4.91 12.81 15.56
N VAL A 65 5.58 12.22 16.53
CA VAL A 65 5.55 10.78 16.78
C VAL A 65 5.10 10.50 18.22
N ASP A 66 4.46 9.36 18.43
CA ASP A 66 4.11 8.89 19.76
C ASP A 66 5.31 8.19 20.44
N ALA A 67 5.10 7.72 21.68
CA ALA A 67 6.13 7.00 22.43
C ALA A 67 6.56 5.65 21.82
N ALA A 68 5.84 5.15 20.83
CA ALA A 68 6.17 3.95 20.07
C ALA A 68 6.85 4.25 18.72
N GLY A 69 7.14 5.52 18.42
CA GLY A 69 7.73 5.96 17.16
C GLY A 69 6.75 6.04 15.98
N MET A 70 5.44 5.97 16.22
CA MET A 70 4.44 6.08 15.16
C MET A 70 4.11 7.54 14.87
N VAL A 71 4.11 7.94 13.59
CA VAL A 71 3.77 9.32 13.17
C VAL A 71 2.31 9.61 13.51
N THR A 72 2.07 10.56 14.41
CA THR A 72 0.72 10.97 14.84
C THR A 72 0.24 12.23 14.14
N SER A 73 1.15 13.06 13.64
CA SER A 73 0.80 14.21 12.79
C SER A 73 1.89 14.52 11.76
N ILE A 74 1.46 15.08 10.65
CA ILE A 74 2.32 15.69 9.62
C ILE A 74 1.81 17.10 9.38
N THR A 75 2.69 18.09 9.55
CA THR A 75 2.44 19.49 9.18
C THR A 75 3.20 19.79 7.89
N ASP A 76 2.49 20.13 6.84
CA ASP A 76 3.09 20.51 5.57
C ASP A 76 3.70 21.93 5.61
N PRO A 77 4.47 22.33 4.58
CA PRO A 77 5.09 23.67 4.54
C PRO A 77 4.10 24.85 4.53
N LEU A 78 2.83 24.62 4.32
CA LEU A 78 1.77 25.64 4.39
C LEU A 78 1.11 25.68 5.77
N GLY A 79 1.58 24.86 6.72
CA GLY A 79 1.00 24.76 8.06
C GLY A 79 -0.26 23.89 8.11
N VAL A 80 -0.51 23.09 7.09
CA VAL A 80 -1.68 22.23 6.99
C VAL A 80 -1.40 20.89 7.70
N VAL A 81 -2.21 20.57 8.72
CA VAL A 81 -1.96 19.42 9.61
C VAL A 81 -2.85 18.25 9.25
N THR A 82 -2.23 17.10 8.98
CA THR A 82 -2.90 15.78 8.88
C THR A 82 -2.55 14.97 10.12
N ARG A 83 -3.55 14.33 10.76
CA ARG A 83 -3.34 13.50 11.96
C ARG A 83 -3.65 12.05 11.68
N PHE A 84 -2.98 11.16 12.42
CA PHE A 84 -3.12 9.72 12.33
C PHE A 84 -3.41 9.14 13.71
N GLU A 85 -4.32 8.16 13.75
CA GLU A 85 -4.60 7.37 14.94
C GLU A 85 -4.29 5.90 14.68
N TYR A 86 -3.85 5.22 15.71
CA TYR A 86 -3.48 3.80 15.66
C TYR A 86 -4.17 3.03 16.78
N ASP A 87 -4.38 1.74 16.55
CA ASP A 87 -4.84 0.76 17.54
C ASP A 87 -3.72 -0.22 17.88
N TRP A 88 -3.60 -0.54 19.16
CA TRP A 88 -2.71 -1.58 19.64
C TRP A 88 -3.43 -2.92 19.63
N ARG A 89 -2.85 -3.90 18.95
CA ARG A 89 -3.36 -5.25 18.82
C ARG A 89 -2.31 -6.26 19.30
N ALA A 90 -2.73 -7.50 19.58
CA ALA A 90 -1.80 -8.58 19.92
C ALA A 90 -0.77 -8.86 18.81
N THR A 91 -1.09 -8.52 17.57
CA THR A 91 -0.24 -8.70 16.38
C THR A 91 0.58 -7.45 16.02
N GLY A 92 0.47 -6.36 16.79
CA GLY A 92 1.17 -5.10 16.55
C GLY A 92 0.26 -3.88 16.46
N ILE A 93 0.83 -2.79 15.94
CA ILE A 93 0.14 -1.51 15.76
C ILE A 93 -0.52 -1.50 14.38
N VAL A 94 -1.79 -1.10 14.32
CA VAL A 94 -2.53 -0.99 13.06
C VAL A 94 -3.09 0.42 12.89
N PRO A 95 -3.17 0.97 11.66
CA PRO A 95 -3.84 2.23 11.39
C PRO A 95 -5.32 2.15 11.79
N LYS A 96 -5.83 3.18 12.46
CA LYS A 96 -7.22 3.32 12.88
C LYS A 96 -7.95 4.44 12.15
N ALA A 97 -7.32 5.62 12.08
CA ALA A 97 -7.91 6.77 11.40
C ALA A 97 -6.85 7.71 10.82
N THR A 98 -7.26 8.42 9.76
CA THR A 98 -6.58 9.60 9.23
C THR A 98 -7.55 10.78 9.32
N ILE A 99 -7.10 11.88 9.90
CA ILE A 99 -7.89 13.09 10.09
C ILE A 99 -7.27 14.19 9.23
N THR A 100 -8.04 14.67 8.26
CA THR A 100 -7.59 15.75 7.36
C THR A 100 -7.56 17.11 8.12
N PRO A 101 -6.89 18.12 7.57
CA PRO A 101 -6.87 19.48 8.12
C PRO A 101 -8.24 20.11 8.28
N SER A 102 -9.20 19.74 7.44
CA SER A 102 -10.60 20.17 7.55
C SER A 102 -11.41 19.41 8.60
N GLY A 103 -10.76 18.49 9.34
CA GLY A 103 -11.42 17.65 10.35
C GLY A 103 -12.20 16.46 9.80
N LEU A 104 -12.09 16.19 8.49
CA LEU A 104 -12.73 15.00 7.90
C LEU A 104 -11.96 13.75 8.32
N VAL A 105 -12.68 12.74 8.80
CA VAL A 105 -12.11 11.49 9.31
C VAL A 105 -12.34 10.35 8.32
N ARG A 106 -11.25 9.69 7.93
CA ARG A 106 -11.30 8.36 7.30
C ARG A 106 -10.87 7.34 8.35
N SER A 107 -11.72 6.39 8.66
CA SER A 107 -11.39 5.32 9.61
C SER A 107 -11.19 3.97 8.92
N MET A 108 -10.45 3.09 9.59
CA MET A 108 -10.16 1.73 9.17
C MET A 108 -10.39 0.78 10.35
N GLU A 109 -11.01 -0.35 10.07
CA GLU A 109 -11.15 -1.45 11.02
C GLU A 109 -10.28 -2.61 10.53
N CYS A 110 -9.58 -3.25 11.47
CA CYS A 110 -8.74 -4.43 11.16
C CYS A 110 -9.22 -5.64 11.97
N ASP A 111 -8.98 -6.84 11.44
CA ASP A 111 -9.17 -8.08 12.19
C ASP A 111 -8.06 -8.30 13.24
N ASN A 112 -8.14 -9.40 13.99
CA ASN A 112 -7.14 -9.73 15.01
C ASN A 112 -5.73 -10.01 14.45
N ALA A 113 -5.61 -10.27 13.14
CA ALA A 113 -4.34 -10.43 12.45
C ALA A 113 -3.79 -9.11 11.88
N GLY A 114 -4.46 -7.97 12.14
CA GLY A 114 -4.07 -6.65 11.63
C GLY A 114 -4.46 -6.39 10.17
N ARG A 115 -5.25 -7.26 9.55
CA ARG A 115 -5.66 -7.10 8.15
C ARG A 115 -6.89 -6.20 8.05
N PRO A 116 -6.95 -5.22 7.14
CA PRO A 116 -8.12 -4.37 6.95
C PRO A 116 -9.38 -5.19 6.64
N VAL A 117 -10.48 -4.93 7.37
CA VAL A 117 -11.81 -5.55 7.17
C VAL A 117 -12.90 -4.54 6.87
N ALA A 118 -12.71 -3.27 7.25
CA ALA A 118 -13.63 -2.21 6.84
C ALA A 118 -12.91 -0.86 6.76
N SER A 119 -13.48 0.04 5.99
CA SER A 119 -13.10 1.45 5.96
C SER A 119 -14.35 2.32 5.88
N THR A 120 -14.32 3.47 6.57
CA THR A 120 -15.37 4.47 6.50
C THR A 120 -14.76 5.76 5.98
N ASP A 121 -15.35 6.34 4.95
CA ASP A 121 -14.90 7.60 4.38
C ASP A 121 -15.43 8.81 5.18
N PRO A 122 -14.95 10.04 4.91
CA PRO A 122 -15.40 11.24 5.59
C PRO A 122 -16.90 11.56 5.47
N ALA A 123 -17.59 10.98 4.50
CA ALA A 123 -19.05 11.13 4.33
C ALA A 123 -19.84 10.07 5.14
N GLY A 124 -19.14 9.23 5.92
CA GLY A 124 -19.74 8.14 6.70
C GLY A 124 -20.07 6.90 5.87
N ARG A 125 -19.62 6.83 4.61
CA ARG A 125 -19.88 5.68 3.74
C ARG A 125 -18.89 4.56 4.08
N ARG A 126 -19.42 3.39 4.44
CA ARG A 126 -18.64 2.26 4.90
C ARG A 126 -18.56 1.16 3.82
N SER A 127 -17.35 0.72 3.54
CA SER A 127 -17.08 -0.52 2.78
C SER A 127 -16.49 -1.55 3.71
N SER A 128 -16.79 -2.84 3.49
CA SER A 128 -16.23 -3.92 4.31
C SER A 128 -15.95 -5.18 3.50
N VAL A 129 -15.12 -6.05 4.07
CA VAL A 129 -14.80 -7.35 3.49
C VAL A 129 -14.92 -8.45 4.55
N THR A 130 -15.38 -9.61 4.11
CA THR A 130 -15.33 -10.86 4.88
C THR A 130 -14.17 -11.71 4.35
N ARG A 131 -13.51 -12.45 5.24
CA ARG A 131 -12.40 -13.34 4.87
C ARG A 131 -12.66 -14.77 5.36
N ASP A 132 -12.13 -15.73 4.61
CA ASP A 132 -12.08 -17.12 5.06
C ASP A 132 -10.96 -17.34 6.10
N VAL A 133 -10.87 -18.56 6.61
CA VAL A 133 -9.85 -18.96 7.61
C VAL A 133 -8.41 -18.84 7.10
N ARG A 134 -8.19 -18.81 5.79
CA ARG A 134 -6.89 -18.60 5.13
C ARG A 134 -6.57 -17.12 4.99
N GLY A 135 -7.55 -16.23 5.19
CA GLY A 135 -7.44 -14.79 5.02
C GLY A 135 -7.82 -14.27 3.65
N LEU A 136 -8.30 -15.12 2.75
CA LEU A 136 -8.78 -14.72 1.43
C LEU A 136 -10.13 -13.99 1.56
N VAL A 137 -10.32 -12.91 0.79
CA VAL A 137 -11.55 -12.12 0.78
C VAL A 137 -12.65 -12.90 0.08
N THR A 138 -13.68 -13.32 0.80
CA THR A 138 -14.83 -14.08 0.26
C THR A 138 -16.01 -13.20 -0.06
N GLU A 139 -16.08 -12.00 0.53
CA GLU A 139 -17.18 -11.07 0.32
C GLU A 139 -16.67 -9.62 0.39
N VAL A 140 -17.18 -8.77 -0.49
CA VAL A 140 -16.94 -7.32 -0.49
C VAL A 140 -18.30 -6.64 -0.45
N ILE A 141 -18.49 -5.74 0.52
CA ILE A 141 -19.71 -4.92 0.66
C ILE A 141 -19.34 -3.48 0.37
N ASP A 142 -19.95 -2.87 -0.61
CA ASP A 142 -19.74 -1.48 -0.97
C ASP A 142 -20.52 -0.52 -0.05
N PRO A 143 -20.32 0.80 -0.13
CA PRO A 143 -20.98 1.76 0.76
C PRO A 143 -22.52 1.85 0.62
N VAL A 144 -23.09 1.31 -0.43
CA VAL A 144 -24.56 1.29 -0.64
C VAL A 144 -25.18 -0.07 -0.33
N GLY A 145 -24.34 -1.01 0.16
CA GLY A 145 -24.78 -2.34 0.58
C GLY A 145 -24.77 -3.39 -0.54
N ASN A 146 -24.23 -3.09 -1.69
CA ASN A 146 -24.06 -4.10 -2.74
C ASN A 146 -22.99 -5.10 -2.34
N VAL A 147 -23.26 -6.39 -2.59
CA VAL A 147 -22.42 -7.49 -2.19
C VAL A 147 -21.81 -8.17 -3.42
N THR A 148 -20.49 -8.27 -3.43
CA THR A 148 -19.74 -9.13 -4.37
C THR A 148 -19.18 -10.32 -3.61
N THR A 149 -19.43 -11.55 -4.08
CA THR A 149 -18.87 -12.77 -3.46
C THR A 149 -17.77 -13.38 -4.33
N ILE A 150 -16.77 -13.97 -3.67
CA ILE A 150 -15.58 -14.55 -4.32
C ILE A 150 -15.37 -15.95 -3.77
N GLU A 151 -15.28 -16.93 -4.65
CA GLU A 151 -14.98 -18.31 -4.33
C GLU A 151 -13.56 -18.65 -4.78
N TYR A 152 -12.93 -19.57 -4.03
CA TYR A 152 -11.54 -19.94 -4.26
C TYR A 152 -11.38 -21.47 -4.33
N SER A 153 -10.39 -21.91 -5.08
CA SER A 153 -9.89 -23.29 -5.02
C SER A 153 -9.16 -23.55 -3.69
N PRO A 154 -8.84 -24.81 -3.36
CA PRO A 154 -7.99 -25.14 -2.22
C PRO A 154 -6.62 -24.45 -2.26
N GLU A 155 -6.06 -24.24 -3.45
CA GLU A 155 -4.78 -23.56 -3.68
C GLU A 155 -4.86 -22.05 -3.50
N GLY A 156 -6.08 -21.47 -3.46
CA GLY A 156 -6.31 -20.02 -3.28
C GLY A 156 -6.55 -19.25 -4.58
N TRP A 157 -6.77 -19.94 -5.70
CA TRP A 157 -7.11 -19.28 -6.97
C TRP A 157 -8.60 -18.95 -7.04
N VAL A 158 -8.94 -17.79 -7.62
CA VAL A 158 -10.34 -17.33 -7.75
C VAL A 158 -11.09 -18.21 -8.76
N THR A 159 -12.02 -19.03 -8.28
CA THR A 159 -12.83 -19.92 -9.14
C THR A 159 -14.14 -19.28 -9.59
N ARG A 160 -14.68 -18.34 -8.78
CA ARG A 160 -15.91 -17.62 -9.15
C ARG A 160 -15.99 -16.25 -8.48
N VAL A 161 -16.54 -15.29 -9.20
CA VAL A 161 -16.95 -13.99 -8.69
C VAL A 161 -18.40 -13.77 -9.08
N VAL A 162 -19.25 -13.41 -8.10
CA VAL A 162 -20.65 -13.04 -8.32
C VAL A 162 -20.82 -11.56 -7.97
N ASN A 163 -21.29 -10.79 -8.93
CA ASN A 163 -21.55 -9.36 -8.78
C ASN A 163 -22.90 -9.09 -8.09
N PRO A 164 -23.15 -7.87 -7.58
CA PRO A 164 -24.41 -7.53 -6.91
C PRO A 164 -25.66 -7.65 -7.78
N ASP A 165 -25.54 -7.55 -9.08
CA ASP A 165 -26.64 -7.73 -10.07
C ASP A 165 -26.94 -9.20 -10.38
N GLY A 166 -26.21 -10.14 -9.74
CA GLY A 166 -26.31 -11.57 -9.94
C GLY A 166 -25.50 -12.09 -11.14
N SER A 167 -24.91 -11.22 -11.94
CA SER A 167 -23.96 -11.66 -12.97
C SER A 167 -22.74 -12.33 -12.35
N TRP A 168 -22.15 -13.29 -13.03
CA TRP A 168 -20.99 -13.98 -12.49
C TRP A 168 -19.94 -14.32 -13.56
N ARG A 169 -18.75 -14.55 -13.07
CA ARG A 169 -17.64 -15.04 -13.88
C ARG A 169 -16.91 -16.15 -13.12
N SER A 170 -16.59 -17.25 -13.80
CA SER A 170 -15.78 -18.35 -13.24
C SER A 170 -14.48 -18.50 -13.98
N GLY A 171 -13.47 -19.06 -13.28
CA GLY A 171 -12.15 -19.38 -13.80
C GLY A 171 -11.75 -20.81 -13.49
N THR A 172 -11.06 -21.48 -14.43
CA THR A 172 -10.36 -22.73 -14.20
C THR A 172 -8.87 -22.57 -14.47
N TYR A 173 -8.06 -23.34 -13.79
CA TYR A 173 -6.61 -23.19 -13.76
C TYR A 173 -5.95 -24.53 -14.08
N ASP A 174 -4.71 -24.48 -14.58
CA ASP A 174 -3.85 -25.66 -14.65
C ASP A 174 -3.13 -25.90 -13.32
N GLY A 175 -2.25 -26.91 -13.28
CA GLY A 175 -1.51 -27.28 -12.06
C GLY A 175 -0.47 -26.26 -11.63
N GLU A 176 -0.05 -25.36 -12.51
CA GLU A 176 0.89 -24.28 -12.29
C GLU A 176 0.19 -22.97 -11.85
N GLY A 177 -1.17 -22.93 -11.91
CA GLY A 177 -1.97 -21.76 -11.53
C GLY A 177 -2.25 -20.79 -12.67
N ASN A 178 -2.01 -21.18 -13.92
CA ASN A 178 -2.36 -20.37 -15.07
C ASN A 178 -3.86 -20.48 -15.34
N LEU A 179 -4.53 -19.34 -15.60
CA LEU A 179 -5.96 -19.28 -15.90
C LEU A 179 -6.24 -19.81 -17.31
N THR A 180 -6.69 -21.05 -17.41
CA THR A 180 -6.91 -21.76 -18.69
C THR A 180 -8.27 -21.49 -19.30
N GLN A 181 -9.29 -21.17 -18.50
CA GLN A 181 -10.62 -20.86 -18.98
C GLN A 181 -11.32 -19.83 -18.11
N THR A 182 -12.08 -18.94 -18.71
CA THR A 182 -13.09 -18.12 -18.03
C THR A 182 -14.46 -18.36 -18.68
N MET A 183 -15.52 -18.32 -17.86
CA MET A 183 -16.91 -18.44 -18.32
C MET A 183 -17.78 -17.43 -17.57
N ASN A 184 -18.75 -16.82 -18.25
CA ASN A 184 -19.74 -15.94 -17.67
C ASN A 184 -21.12 -16.62 -17.54
N GLU A 185 -22.12 -15.92 -16.99
CA GLU A 185 -23.47 -16.39 -16.73
C GLU A 185 -24.23 -16.79 -18.04
N THR A 186 -23.82 -16.29 -19.18
CA THR A 186 -24.41 -16.66 -20.49
C THR A 186 -23.77 -17.92 -21.09
N GLY A 187 -22.75 -18.50 -20.42
CA GLY A 187 -21.97 -19.62 -20.92
C GLY A 187 -20.89 -19.22 -21.94
N ALA A 188 -20.70 -17.92 -22.17
CA ALA A 188 -19.63 -17.43 -23.05
C ALA A 188 -18.28 -17.74 -22.42
N THR A 189 -17.45 -18.50 -23.16
CA THR A 189 -16.20 -19.07 -22.65
C THR A 189 -15.01 -18.54 -23.42
N THR A 190 -13.99 -18.06 -22.71
CA THR A 190 -12.67 -17.76 -23.26
C THR A 190 -11.69 -18.82 -22.77
N THR A 191 -10.93 -19.41 -23.69
CA THR A 191 -9.90 -20.42 -23.37
C THR A 191 -8.52 -19.86 -23.67
N THR A 192 -7.61 -19.98 -22.72
CA THR A 192 -6.20 -19.57 -22.84
C THR A 192 -5.31 -20.81 -22.76
N ARG A 193 -4.36 -20.92 -23.65
CA ARG A 193 -3.32 -21.97 -23.63
C ARG A 193 -1.96 -21.34 -23.36
N TYR A 194 -1.13 -22.08 -22.67
CA TYR A 194 0.20 -21.66 -22.28
C TYR A 194 1.27 -22.56 -22.88
N THR A 195 2.46 -22.05 -23.02
CA THR A 195 3.67 -22.83 -23.34
C THR A 195 4.20 -23.49 -22.07
N VAL A 196 5.21 -24.35 -22.20
CA VAL A 196 5.96 -24.97 -21.08
C VAL A 196 6.72 -23.95 -20.21
N PHE A 197 6.74 -22.68 -20.60
CA PHE A 197 7.34 -21.57 -19.85
C PHE A 197 6.30 -20.56 -19.36
N ASP A 198 5.04 -20.98 -19.18
CA ASP A 198 3.90 -20.18 -18.69
C ASP A 198 3.63 -18.91 -19.53
N LYS A 199 4.02 -18.91 -20.81
CA LYS A 199 3.70 -17.82 -21.74
C LYS A 199 2.43 -18.17 -22.50
N VAL A 200 1.51 -17.21 -22.63
CA VAL A 200 0.30 -17.40 -23.46
C VAL A 200 0.69 -17.78 -24.88
N SER A 201 0.21 -18.92 -25.34
CA SER A 201 0.41 -19.44 -26.69
C SER A 201 -0.78 -19.19 -27.61
N SER A 202 -2.00 -19.21 -27.07
CA SER A 202 -3.22 -18.88 -27.82
C SER A 202 -4.33 -18.44 -26.86
N VAL A 203 -5.25 -17.62 -27.38
CA VAL A 203 -6.52 -17.27 -26.73
C VAL A 203 -7.62 -17.52 -27.72
N THR A 204 -8.63 -18.30 -27.32
CA THR A 204 -9.86 -18.55 -28.10
C THR A 204 -11.00 -17.84 -27.40
N LEU A 205 -11.65 -16.90 -28.12
CA LEU A 205 -12.80 -16.15 -27.65
C LEU A 205 -14.10 -16.95 -27.79
N PRO A 206 -15.21 -16.53 -27.16
CA PRO A 206 -16.50 -17.25 -27.21
C PRO A 206 -17.08 -17.47 -28.61
N ASN A 207 -16.69 -16.66 -29.57
CA ASN A 207 -17.18 -16.72 -30.95
C ASN A 207 -16.18 -17.35 -31.95
N GLY A 208 -15.11 -17.94 -31.48
CA GLY A 208 -14.07 -18.63 -32.31
C GLY A 208 -12.95 -17.71 -32.75
#